data_05fed375f4979ddb0127eaeb589cc156
#
_entry.id   05fed375f4979ddb0127eaeb589cc156
#
_cell.length_a   1.000
_cell.length_b   1.000
_cell.length_c   1.000
_cell.angle_alpha   90.00
_cell.angle_beta   90.00
_cell.angle_gamma   90.00
#
_symmetry.space_group_name_H-M   'P 1'
#
loop_
_entity.id
_entity.type
_entity.pdbx_description
1 polymer ?
#
loop_
_entity_poly.entity_id
_entity_poly.type
_entity_poly.pdbx_seq_one_letter_code
_entity_poly.pdbx_strand_id
1 'polypeptide(L)'
;QRQMCIRDSGMYIHWRPDGRGNLLNSDGRILKTIYRQHGDYFNDGSKYRDAVEDTKENIYEFIRESMRVVIVVDCENSDVYKLYGVLKNLNSEQMSKIEKIILYDDYHTSCGWDWLEKFIHIPVFHEEVERVTDRKSLVDIKMTAGVCEAYYKDNIDSFILCSSDSDYWGLISSVKDAHFLVMYEYSKCGQSIKDALTKRCIFHCSIDDFYTGNASDLKKKVMINELKNLTNDIVGKNGWEMTRQIYERTKITSTEREMKDFYNKYVKSLRLKINEDGVFEIVVNEY
;
A
#
# COMPACT_ATOMS: atom_id res chain seq x y z
N GLN A 1 14.88 -20.34 10.67
CA GLN A 1 16.17 -20.94 10.28
C GLN A 1 16.65 -20.47 8.90
N ARG A 2 15.79 -20.39 7.87
CA ARG A 2 16.18 -19.91 6.53
C ARG A 2 16.48 -18.41 6.48
N GLN A 3 15.80 -17.58 7.27
CA GLN A 3 16.18 -16.17 7.41
C GLN A 3 17.59 -16.02 7.99
N MET A 4 18.00 -16.92 8.89
CA MET A 4 19.38 -16.94 9.38
C MET A 4 20.39 -17.34 8.29
N CYS A 5 20.05 -18.26 7.40
CA CYS A 5 20.92 -18.66 6.28
C CYS A 5 21.10 -17.52 5.27
N ILE A 6 20.05 -16.73 5.00
CA ILE A 6 20.15 -15.54 4.16
C ILE A 6 21.03 -14.48 4.84
N ARG A 7 20.98 -14.39 6.17
CA ARG A 7 21.81 -13.48 6.97
C ARG A 7 23.29 -13.85 6.91
N ASP A 8 23.60 -15.14 6.99
CA ASP A 8 24.98 -15.66 6.97
C ASP A 8 25.62 -15.56 5.58
N SER A 9 24.82 -15.52 4.52
CA SER A 9 25.32 -15.34 3.15
C SER A 9 25.62 -13.90 2.76
N GLY A 10 25.44 -12.93 3.65
CA GLY A 10 25.68 -11.49 3.37
C GLY A 10 24.71 -10.87 2.36
N MET A 11 23.66 -11.60 1.99
CA MET A 11 22.66 -11.17 1.00
C MET A 11 21.49 -10.39 1.61
N TYR A 12 21.68 -9.66 2.71
CA TYR A 12 20.73 -8.68 3.17
C TYR A 12 20.76 -7.49 2.25
N ILE A 13 19.93 -7.53 1.25
CA ILE A 13 19.77 -6.45 0.29
C ILE A 13 18.81 -5.43 0.89
N HIS A 14 19.36 -4.48 1.64
CA HIS A 14 18.61 -3.26 1.96
C HIS A 14 18.49 -2.44 0.67
N TRP A 15 17.33 -2.48 0.09
CA TRP A 15 17.02 -1.74 -1.11
C TRP A 15 16.90 -0.26 -0.78
N ARG A 16 17.92 0.52 -1.14
CA ARG A 16 17.87 1.97 -1.10
C ARG A 16 17.86 2.49 -2.51
N PRO A 17 16.79 3.15 -2.97
CA PRO A 17 16.91 3.95 -4.16
C PRO A 17 17.89 5.10 -3.88
N ASP A 18 18.93 5.25 -4.67
CA ASP A 18 19.91 6.33 -4.57
C ASP A 18 19.41 7.65 -5.18
N GLY A 19 18.13 7.78 -5.48
CA GLY A 19 17.55 8.91 -6.21
C GLY A 19 17.87 8.94 -7.70
N ARG A 20 18.78 8.07 -8.18
CA ARG A 20 19.19 7.95 -9.58
C ARG A 20 18.61 6.73 -10.28
N GLY A 21 17.76 5.98 -9.59
CA GLY A 21 17.15 4.77 -10.09
C GLY A 21 17.98 3.50 -9.90
N ASN A 22 18.97 3.52 -8.98
CA ASN A 22 19.73 2.34 -8.60
C ASN A 22 19.24 1.81 -7.25
N LEU A 23 19.28 0.49 -7.10
CA LEU A 23 19.12 -0.18 -5.83
C LEU A 23 20.49 -0.56 -5.28
N LEU A 24 20.74 -0.19 -4.04
CA LEU A 24 21.99 -0.42 -3.35
C LEU A 24 21.84 -1.50 -2.29
N ASN A 25 22.88 -2.29 -2.06
CA ASN A 25 22.98 -3.13 -0.87
C ASN A 25 23.36 -2.34 0.38
N SER A 26 23.47 -3.01 1.52
CA SER A 26 23.91 -2.41 2.80
C SER A 26 25.28 -1.70 2.70
N ASP A 27 26.14 -2.14 1.80
CA ASP A 27 27.49 -1.60 1.59
C ASP A 27 27.51 -0.45 0.55
N GLY A 28 26.35 -0.06 0.05
CA GLY A 28 26.22 1.00 -0.96
C GLY A 28 26.59 0.56 -2.39
N ARG A 29 26.74 -0.73 -2.66
CA ARG A 29 27.03 -1.24 -4.01
C ARG A 29 25.75 -1.31 -4.82
N ILE A 30 25.83 -0.95 -6.09
CA ILE A 30 24.70 -1.03 -7.02
C ILE A 30 24.39 -2.50 -7.28
N LEU A 31 23.20 -2.94 -6.90
CA LEU A 31 22.70 -4.28 -7.16
C LEU A 31 21.88 -4.34 -8.45
N LYS A 32 21.08 -3.29 -8.68
CA LYS A 32 20.22 -3.19 -9.84
C LYS A 32 19.96 -1.74 -10.18
N THR A 33 20.02 -1.42 -11.46
CA THR A 33 19.58 -0.13 -11.95
C THR A 33 18.08 -0.21 -12.28
N ILE A 34 17.32 0.69 -11.69
CA ILE A 34 15.89 0.85 -11.96
C ILE A 34 15.74 2.08 -12.85
N TYR A 35 15.24 1.89 -14.04
CA TYR A 35 14.97 3.01 -14.93
C TYR A 35 13.59 3.58 -14.65
N ARG A 36 13.54 4.87 -14.33
CA ARG A 36 12.31 5.64 -14.45
C ARG A 36 11.95 5.75 -15.91
N GLN A 37 10.85 5.18 -16.30
CA GLN A 37 10.26 5.44 -17.61
C GLN A 37 9.27 6.59 -17.46
N HIS A 38 9.41 7.59 -18.32
CA HIS A 38 8.34 8.56 -18.58
C HIS A 38 7.22 7.80 -19.27
N GLY A 39 6.32 7.31 -18.48
CA GLY A 39 5.24 6.47 -18.95
C GLY A 39 3.90 7.10 -18.71
N ASP A 40 2.94 6.25 -18.61
CA ASP A 40 1.59 6.59 -18.24
C ASP A 40 1.62 7.46 -16.98
N TYR A 41 0.83 8.50 -16.98
CA TYR A 41 0.65 9.43 -15.89
C TYR A 41 0.41 8.73 -14.53
N PHE A 42 -0.35 7.63 -14.55
CA PHE A 42 -0.67 6.86 -13.35
C PHE A 42 0.45 5.93 -12.88
N ASN A 43 1.51 5.81 -13.64
CA ASN A 43 2.67 5.00 -13.32
C ASN A 43 3.76 5.82 -12.60
N ASP A 44 3.43 7.04 -12.12
CA ASP A 44 4.32 8.00 -11.45
C ASP A 44 5.74 8.11 -12.04
N GLY A 45 5.89 7.77 -13.32
CA GLY A 45 7.15 7.81 -14.05
C GLY A 45 8.21 6.83 -13.54
N SER A 46 7.89 5.96 -12.58
CA SER A 46 8.79 4.93 -12.08
C SER A 46 8.32 3.56 -12.48
N LYS A 47 9.06 2.88 -13.35
CA LYS A 47 8.96 1.43 -13.46
C LYS A 47 10.02 0.84 -12.55
N TYR A 48 9.61 0.43 -11.38
CA TYR A 48 10.38 -0.57 -10.67
C TYR A 48 10.19 -1.87 -11.46
N ARG A 49 11.28 -2.47 -11.94
CA ARG A 49 11.23 -3.85 -12.34
C ARG A 49 10.86 -4.64 -11.09
N ASP A 50 10.18 -5.76 -11.30
CA ASP A 50 9.75 -6.64 -10.22
C ASP A 50 10.74 -6.70 -9.08
N ALA A 51 10.21 -6.78 -7.87
CA ALA A 51 11.00 -7.02 -6.68
C ALA A 51 11.96 -8.18 -6.93
N VAL A 52 13.13 -8.10 -6.35
CA VAL A 52 14.12 -9.17 -6.45
C VAL A 52 13.50 -10.46 -5.97
N GLU A 53 13.79 -11.55 -6.64
CA GLU A 53 13.25 -12.87 -6.32
C GLU A 53 13.41 -13.21 -4.83
N ASP A 54 14.57 -12.88 -4.23
CA ASP A 54 14.82 -13.11 -2.80
C ASP A 54 13.81 -12.39 -1.88
N THR A 55 13.35 -11.22 -2.25
CA THR A 55 12.37 -10.46 -1.47
C THR A 55 10.96 -11.06 -1.64
N LYS A 56 10.62 -11.48 -2.85
CA LYS A 56 9.38 -12.22 -3.11
C LYS A 56 9.38 -13.56 -2.39
N GLU A 57 10.52 -14.26 -2.36
CA GLU A 57 10.68 -15.54 -1.70
C GLU A 57 10.22 -15.48 -0.25
N ASN A 58 10.56 -14.45 0.49
CA ASN A 58 10.12 -14.28 1.88
C ASN A 58 8.60 -14.31 2.04
N ILE A 59 7.86 -13.61 1.15
CA ILE A 59 6.40 -13.62 1.18
C ILE A 59 5.86 -14.98 0.73
N TYR A 60 6.43 -15.53 -0.33
CA TYR A 60 5.98 -16.81 -0.88
C TYR A 60 6.21 -17.95 0.11
N GLU A 61 7.36 -17.95 0.79
CA GLU A 61 7.66 -18.94 1.82
C GLU A 61 6.71 -18.79 3.01
N PHE A 62 6.51 -17.58 3.51
CA PHE A 62 5.55 -17.31 4.58
C PHE A 62 4.15 -17.84 4.23
N ILE A 63 3.62 -17.48 3.07
CA ILE A 63 2.28 -17.92 2.65
C ILE A 63 2.26 -19.44 2.43
N ARG A 64 3.34 -20.04 1.91
CA ARG A 64 3.43 -21.50 1.70
C ARG A 64 3.37 -22.25 3.03
N GLU A 65 4.06 -21.78 4.05
CA GLU A 65 4.11 -22.39 5.39
C GLU A 65 2.84 -22.14 6.21
N SER A 66 2.06 -21.13 5.85
CA SER A 66 0.81 -20.77 6.50
C SER A 66 -0.34 -21.66 6.04
N MET A 67 -1.29 -21.92 6.95
CA MET A 67 -2.55 -22.58 6.61
C MET A 67 -3.63 -21.56 6.24
N ARG A 68 -3.81 -20.56 7.09
CA ARG A 68 -4.83 -19.52 6.94
C ARG A 68 -4.22 -18.14 7.23
N VAL A 69 -4.23 -17.27 6.25
CA VAL A 69 -3.58 -15.96 6.32
C VAL A 69 -4.64 -14.86 6.40
N VAL A 70 -4.46 -13.92 7.31
CA VAL A 70 -5.20 -12.65 7.34
C VAL A 70 -4.20 -11.51 7.15
N ILE A 71 -4.50 -10.60 6.23
CA ILE A 71 -3.73 -9.35 6.09
C ILE A 71 -4.39 -8.30 6.99
N VAL A 72 -3.57 -7.69 7.84
CA VAL A 72 -3.99 -6.65 8.78
C VAL A 72 -3.25 -5.37 8.42
N VAL A 73 -3.98 -4.32 8.15
CA VAL A 73 -3.42 -3.08 7.60
C VAL A 73 -3.70 -1.92 8.55
N ASP A 74 -2.65 -1.24 8.93
CA ASP A 74 -2.69 0.08 9.53
C ASP A 74 -2.69 1.12 8.40
N CYS A 75 -3.85 1.68 8.11
CA CYS A 75 -4.04 2.55 6.95
C CYS A 75 -3.30 3.88 7.05
N GLU A 76 -3.05 4.39 8.26
CA GLU A 76 -2.27 5.62 8.47
C GLU A 76 -0.78 5.42 8.16
N ASN A 77 -0.27 4.22 8.44
CA ASN A 77 1.14 3.89 8.33
C ASN A 77 1.48 2.97 7.15
N SER A 78 0.56 2.86 6.19
CA SER A 78 0.71 2.05 4.98
C SER A 78 0.26 2.80 3.72
N ASP A 79 0.69 2.33 2.56
CA ASP A 79 0.32 2.85 1.25
C ASP A 79 -0.47 1.80 0.47
N VAL A 80 -1.72 2.12 0.16
CA VAL A 80 -2.64 1.22 -0.55
C VAL A 80 -2.11 0.78 -1.92
N TYR A 81 -1.43 1.68 -2.63
CA TYR A 81 -0.94 1.40 -3.99
C TYR A 81 0.25 0.45 -3.96
N LYS A 82 1.09 0.56 -2.93
CA LYS A 82 2.20 -0.37 -2.70
C LYS A 82 1.68 -1.74 -2.28
N LEU A 83 0.71 -1.80 -1.36
CA LEU A 83 0.07 -3.06 -0.97
C LEU A 83 -0.61 -3.74 -2.17
N TYR A 84 -1.33 -2.97 -2.97
CA TYR A 84 -1.92 -3.50 -4.20
C TYR A 84 -0.87 -4.06 -5.17
N GLY A 85 0.27 -3.39 -5.31
CA GLY A 85 1.41 -3.88 -6.08
C GLY A 85 1.93 -5.22 -5.57
N VAL A 86 2.02 -5.41 -4.25
CA VAL A 86 2.37 -6.70 -3.63
C VAL A 86 1.36 -7.77 -4.01
N LEU A 87 0.07 -7.50 -3.80
CA LEU A 87 -1.01 -8.48 -4.04
C LEU A 87 -1.06 -8.92 -5.49
N LYS A 88 -0.81 -8.04 -6.44
CA LYS A 88 -0.74 -8.37 -7.88
C LYS A 88 0.42 -9.30 -8.25
N ASN A 89 1.44 -9.41 -7.42
CA ASN A 89 2.56 -10.33 -7.64
C ASN A 89 2.29 -11.73 -7.08
N LEU A 90 1.21 -11.92 -6.33
CA LEU A 90 0.82 -13.24 -5.82
C LEU A 90 0.09 -14.05 -6.90
N ASN A 91 0.39 -15.34 -6.95
CA ASN A 91 -0.35 -16.25 -7.82
C ASN A 91 -1.67 -16.72 -7.19
N SER A 92 -2.49 -17.44 -7.95
CA SER A 92 -3.81 -17.89 -7.49
C SER A 92 -3.76 -18.81 -6.27
N GLU A 93 -2.72 -19.65 -6.15
CA GLU A 93 -2.55 -20.52 -5.00
C GLU A 93 -2.24 -19.72 -3.73
N GLN A 94 -1.32 -18.77 -3.83
CA GLN A 94 -0.98 -17.86 -2.73
C GLN A 94 -2.18 -17.01 -2.30
N MET A 95 -2.91 -16.45 -3.28
CA MET A 95 -4.12 -15.66 -3.02
C MET A 95 -5.20 -16.49 -2.33
N SER A 96 -5.35 -17.77 -2.65
CA SER A 96 -6.37 -18.64 -2.05
C SER A 96 -6.16 -18.92 -0.56
N LYS A 97 -4.94 -18.75 -0.05
CA LYS A 97 -4.63 -18.89 1.39
C LYS A 97 -4.95 -17.63 2.19
N ILE A 98 -5.13 -16.49 1.53
CA ILE A 98 -5.47 -15.23 2.18
C ILE A 98 -6.99 -15.16 2.30
N GLU A 99 -7.50 -15.27 3.51
CA GLU A 99 -8.94 -15.32 3.75
C GLU A 99 -9.61 -13.97 3.66
N LYS A 100 -8.96 -12.97 4.22
CA LYS A 100 -9.47 -11.60 4.26
C LYS A 100 -8.36 -10.58 4.47
N ILE A 101 -8.66 -9.34 4.14
CA ILE A 101 -7.87 -8.17 4.49
C ILE A 101 -8.71 -7.34 5.45
N ILE A 102 -8.13 -6.92 6.56
CA ILE A 102 -8.77 -6.03 7.53
C ILE A 102 -8.00 -4.71 7.50
N LEU A 103 -8.69 -3.65 7.12
CA LEU A 103 -8.18 -2.29 7.11
C LEU A 103 -8.59 -1.61 8.42
N TYR A 104 -7.62 -1.20 9.21
CA TYR A 104 -7.85 -0.38 10.39
C TYR A 104 -7.51 1.07 10.06
N ASP A 105 -8.52 1.90 10.08
CA ASP A 105 -8.43 3.27 9.61
C ASP A 105 -9.04 4.23 10.62
N ASP A 106 -8.58 5.44 10.63
CA ASP A 106 -9.27 6.54 11.22
C ASP A 106 -9.51 7.63 10.14
N TYR A 107 -10.30 8.58 10.42
CA TYR A 107 -11.02 9.50 9.53
C TYR A 107 -10.29 10.15 8.33
N HIS A 108 -8.99 9.93 8.09
CA HIS A 108 -8.23 10.80 7.16
C HIS A 108 -7.20 10.12 6.27
N THR A 109 -7.34 8.84 6.00
CA THR A 109 -6.40 8.18 5.10
C THR A 109 -6.81 8.30 3.63
N SER A 110 -6.16 7.59 2.76
CA SER A 110 -6.42 7.66 1.34
C SER A 110 -7.76 7.02 0.97
N CYS A 111 -8.59 7.71 0.18
CA CYS A 111 -9.78 7.12 -0.44
C CYS A 111 -9.45 5.91 -1.36
N GLY A 112 -8.18 5.63 -1.61
CA GLY A 112 -7.74 4.44 -2.32
C GLY A 112 -8.10 3.14 -1.60
N TRP A 113 -8.21 3.15 -0.27
CA TRP A 113 -8.60 1.99 0.52
C TRP A 113 -10.01 1.51 0.19
N ASP A 114 -10.96 2.39 -0.10
CA ASP A 114 -12.33 2.06 -0.50
C ASP A 114 -12.42 1.33 -1.85
N TRP A 115 -11.35 1.44 -2.64
CA TRP A 115 -11.28 0.83 -3.95
C TRP A 115 -10.54 -0.50 -3.98
N LEU A 116 -9.77 -0.83 -2.94
CA LEU A 116 -8.91 -2.00 -2.95
C LEU A 116 -9.69 -3.28 -3.25
N GLU A 117 -10.83 -3.50 -2.59
CA GLU A 117 -11.69 -4.68 -2.78
C GLU A 117 -12.14 -4.88 -4.24
N LYS A 118 -12.34 -3.78 -4.97
CA LYS A 118 -12.81 -3.84 -6.38
C LYS A 118 -11.74 -4.30 -7.36
N PHE A 119 -10.49 -4.34 -6.92
CA PHE A 119 -9.33 -4.71 -7.75
C PHE A 119 -8.67 -6.02 -7.36
N ILE A 120 -9.08 -6.59 -6.22
CA ILE A 120 -8.58 -7.87 -5.73
C ILE A 120 -9.76 -8.81 -5.45
N HIS A 121 -9.50 -10.12 -5.49
CA HIS A 121 -10.52 -11.14 -5.24
C HIS A 121 -10.45 -11.68 -3.79
N ILE A 122 -9.96 -10.88 -2.87
CA ILE A 122 -9.92 -11.18 -1.44
C ILE A 122 -10.94 -10.29 -0.75
N PRO A 123 -11.78 -10.82 0.16
CA PRO A 123 -12.69 -9.99 0.96
C PRO A 123 -11.94 -8.93 1.76
N VAL A 124 -12.40 -7.69 1.70
CA VAL A 124 -11.83 -6.56 2.43
C VAL A 124 -12.84 -6.06 3.46
N PHE A 125 -12.41 -5.97 4.70
CA PHE A 125 -13.20 -5.42 5.80
C PHE A 125 -12.55 -4.11 6.24
N HIS A 126 -13.31 -3.03 6.24
CA HIS A 126 -12.84 -1.70 6.64
C HIS A 126 -13.39 -1.40 8.02
N GLU A 127 -12.50 -1.37 9.01
CA GLU A 127 -12.78 -1.09 10.41
C GLU A 127 -12.44 0.37 10.71
N GLU A 128 -13.45 1.23 10.62
CA GLU A 128 -13.30 2.63 11.00
C GLU A 128 -13.20 2.76 12.52
N VAL A 129 -12.13 3.39 12.98
CA VAL A 129 -11.85 3.61 14.40
C VAL A 129 -12.23 5.03 14.80
N GLU A 130 -13.30 5.15 15.59
CA GLU A 130 -13.74 6.44 16.09
C GLU A 130 -12.70 7.06 17.05
N ARG A 131 -12.30 8.29 16.80
CA ARG A 131 -11.46 9.06 17.72
C ARG A 131 -12.29 9.67 18.83
N VAL A 132 -11.95 9.36 20.07
CA VAL A 132 -12.54 10.00 21.26
C VAL A 132 -11.91 11.40 21.48
N THR A 133 -10.68 11.59 21.03
CA THR A 133 -9.95 12.87 21.10
C THR A 133 -9.07 13.04 19.87
N ASP A 134 -8.92 14.26 19.36
CA ASP A 134 -8.13 14.57 18.16
C ASP A 134 -6.64 14.20 18.27
N ARG A 135 -6.15 13.95 19.49
CA ARG A 135 -4.71 13.77 19.76
C ARG A 135 -4.24 12.31 19.80
N LYS A 136 -5.15 11.34 19.78
CA LYS A 136 -4.76 9.93 19.95
C LYS A 136 -5.57 9.02 19.06
N SER A 137 -4.91 8.35 18.14
CA SER A 137 -5.47 7.24 17.39
C SER A 137 -5.68 6.03 18.30
N LEU A 138 -6.73 5.28 18.09
CA LEU A 138 -7.00 4.01 18.76
C LEU A 138 -6.82 2.83 17.79
N VAL A 139 -6.27 3.07 16.62
CA VAL A 139 -6.05 2.07 15.56
C VAL A 139 -5.24 0.90 16.09
N ASP A 140 -4.12 1.14 16.79
CA ASP A 140 -3.25 0.07 17.33
C ASP A 140 -3.97 -0.84 18.32
N ILE A 141 -4.82 -0.25 19.18
CA ILE A 141 -5.59 -1.02 20.16
C ILE A 141 -6.63 -1.89 19.46
N LYS A 142 -7.36 -1.32 18.50
CA LYS A 142 -8.37 -2.04 17.71
C LYS A 142 -7.72 -3.15 16.88
N MET A 143 -6.62 -2.85 16.22
CA MET A 143 -5.86 -3.80 15.43
C MET A 143 -5.35 -4.95 16.30
N THR A 144 -4.80 -4.66 17.48
CA THR A 144 -4.38 -5.69 18.44
C THR A 144 -5.53 -6.57 18.90
N ALA A 145 -6.67 -5.97 19.25
CA ALA A 145 -7.86 -6.72 19.66
C ALA A 145 -8.38 -7.61 18.53
N GLY A 146 -8.46 -7.09 17.30
CA GLY A 146 -8.92 -7.84 16.13
C GLY A 146 -8.03 -9.00 15.74
N VAL A 147 -6.70 -8.84 15.84
CA VAL A 147 -5.75 -9.95 15.62
C VAL A 147 -5.91 -11.02 16.70
N CYS A 148 -6.03 -10.63 17.98
CA CYS A 148 -6.30 -11.59 19.05
C CYS A 148 -7.62 -12.33 18.83
N GLU A 149 -8.67 -11.62 18.41
CA GLU A 149 -9.96 -12.24 18.10
C GLU A 149 -9.85 -13.25 16.95
N ALA A 150 -9.22 -12.86 15.85
CA ALA A 150 -9.01 -13.74 14.70
C ALA A 150 -8.19 -14.99 15.08
N TYR A 151 -7.17 -14.83 15.90
CA TYR A 151 -6.34 -15.94 16.36
C TYR A 151 -7.12 -16.91 17.26
N TYR A 152 -7.78 -16.40 18.33
CA TYR A 152 -8.41 -17.25 19.34
C TYR A 152 -9.81 -17.75 18.98
N LYS A 153 -10.58 -17.00 18.17
CA LYS A 153 -11.93 -17.39 17.78
C LYS A 153 -11.99 -18.04 16.38
N ASP A 154 -11.28 -17.43 15.41
CA ASP A 154 -11.38 -17.86 14.02
C ASP A 154 -10.32 -18.91 13.65
N ASN A 155 -9.39 -19.22 14.60
CA ASN A 155 -8.26 -20.13 14.39
C ASN A 155 -7.37 -19.69 13.21
N ILE A 156 -7.14 -18.40 13.06
CA ILE A 156 -6.16 -17.87 12.12
C ILE A 156 -4.77 -18.07 12.72
N ASP A 157 -3.89 -18.74 11.98
CA ASP A 157 -2.52 -19.05 12.46
C ASP A 157 -1.46 -18.06 11.97
N SER A 158 -1.77 -17.28 10.93
CA SER A 158 -0.78 -16.47 10.24
C SER A 158 -1.30 -15.08 9.88
N PHE A 159 -0.50 -14.06 10.13
CA PHE A 159 -0.86 -12.66 9.90
C PHE A 159 0.20 -11.94 9.09
N ILE A 160 -0.24 -11.28 8.01
CA ILE A 160 0.57 -10.29 7.30
C ILE A 160 0.20 -8.92 7.86
N LEU A 161 1.12 -8.32 8.58
CA LEU A 161 0.94 -7.02 9.21
C LEU A 161 1.56 -5.92 8.35
N CYS A 162 0.72 -5.03 7.81
CA CYS A 162 1.15 -3.86 7.06
C CYS A 162 1.12 -2.63 7.97
N SER A 163 2.26 -2.27 8.51
CA SER A 163 2.46 -1.05 9.29
C SER A 163 3.94 -0.70 9.38
N SER A 164 4.24 0.59 9.46
CA SER A 164 5.60 1.11 9.67
C SER A 164 5.81 1.61 11.10
N ASP A 165 4.78 1.57 11.95
CA ASP A 165 4.84 2.01 13.32
C ASP A 165 5.52 0.97 14.22
N SER A 166 6.21 1.43 15.27
CA SER A 166 6.83 0.58 16.27
C SER A 166 5.85 -0.04 17.26
N ASP A 167 4.68 0.56 17.41
CA ASP A 167 3.71 0.19 18.45
C ASP A 167 3.05 -1.17 18.17
N TYR A 168 3.09 -1.65 16.93
CA TYR A 168 2.63 -3.01 16.59
C TYR A 168 3.48 -4.12 17.25
N TRP A 169 4.64 -3.79 17.84
CA TRP A 169 5.42 -4.76 18.59
C TRP A 169 4.63 -5.35 19.76
N GLY A 170 3.76 -4.55 20.37
CA GLY A 170 2.84 -5.02 21.40
C GLY A 170 1.90 -6.12 20.90
N LEU A 171 1.37 -5.95 19.70
CA LEU A 171 0.51 -6.93 19.02
C LEU A 171 1.26 -8.26 18.80
N ILE A 172 2.43 -8.21 18.15
CA ILE A 172 3.24 -9.40 17.88
C ILE A 172 3.60 -10.15 19.17
N SER A 173 3.92 -9.44 20.24
CA SER A 173 4.27 -10.04 21.52
C SER A 173 3.07 -10.64 22.27
N SER A 174 1.85 -10.21 21.96
CA SER A 174 0.63 -10.69 22.60
C SER A 174 0.16 -12.03 22.03
N VAL A 175 0.50 -12.35 20.78
CA VAL A 175 0.10 -13.60 20.09
C VAL A 175 1.34 -14.36 19.67
N LYS A 176 2.05 -14.91 20.67
CA LYS A 176 3.41 -15.47 20.49
C LYS A 176 3.50 -16.69 19.59
N ASP A 177 2.42 -17.46 19.51
CA ASP A 177 2.39 -18.70 18.73
C ASP A 177 1.83 -18.50 17.31
N ALA A 178 1.40 -17.28 16.99
CA ALA A 178 1.02 -16.94 15.62
C ALA A 178 2.25 -16.63 14.76
N HIS A 179 2.14 -16.91 13.49
CA HIS A 179 3.16 -16.58 12.49
C HIS A 179 2.92 -15.15 11.97
N PHE A 180 3.97 -14.37 11.91
CA PHE A 180 3.89 -12.99 11.42
C PHE A 180 4.84 -12.74 10.25
N LEU A 181 4.33 -12.06 9.22
CA LEU A 181 5.11 -11.34 8.24
C LEU A 181 4.82 -9.85 8.38
N VAL A 182 5.83 -9.04 8.61
CA VAL A 182 5.69 -7.59 8.72
C VAL A 182 6.11 -6.92 7.42
N MET A 183 5.20 -6.16 6.80
CA MET A 183 5.48 -5.32 5.65
C MET A 183 5.47 -3.85 6.08
N TYR A 184 6.56 -3.16 5.85
CA TYR A 184 6.74 -1.76 6.24
C TYR A 184 7.23 -0.90 5.06
N GLU A 185 7.00 0.39 5.12
CA GLU A 185 7.64 1.35 4.24
C GLU A 185 9.04 1.66 4.77
N TYR A 186 10.05 1.51 3.90
CA TYR A 186 11.47 1.60 4.30
C TYR A 186 11.81 2.91 5.01
N SER A 187 11.29 4.03 4.48
CA SER A 187 11.57 5.37 5.01
C SER A 187 10.87 5.69 6.33
N LYS A 188 9.78 5.00 6.64
CA LYS A 188 8.97 5.23 7.85
C LYS A 188 9.35 4.30 9.00
N CYS A 189 9.82 3.09 8.71
CA CYS A 189 10.14 2.10 9.73
C CYS A 189 11.52 2.33 10.36
N GLY A 190 11.57 2.46 11.67
CA GLY A 190 12.79 2.65 12.42
C GLY A 190 13.75 1.45 12.39
N GLN A 191 15.07 1.69 12.45
CA GLN A 191 16.06 0.61 12.41
C GLN A 191 15.93 -0.34 13.60
N SER A 192 15.60 0.16 14.80
CA SER A 192 15.41 -0.65 16.01
C SER A 192 14.36 -1.75 15.86
N ILE A 193 13.27 -1.47 15.13
CA ILE A 193 12.22 -2.45 14.85
C ILE A 193 12.72 -3.49 13.85
N LYS A 194 13.37 -3.07 12.79
CA LYS A 194 13.98 -3.97 11.79
C LYS A 194 14.94 -4.95 12.46
N ASP A 195 15.77 -4.45 13.35
CA ASP A 195 16.72 -5.26 14.12
C ASP A 195 16.00 -6.23 15.08
N ALA A 196 14.92 -5.78 15.73
CA ALA A 196 14.12 -6.61 16.62
C ALA A 196 13.40 -7.74 15.87
N LEU A 197 12.78 -7.45 14.72
CA LEU A 197 12.17 -8.46 13.83
C LEU A 197 13.20 -9.50 13.39
N THR A 198 14.34 -9.02 12.93
CA THR A 198 15.47 -9.86 12.51
C THR A 198 15.97 -10.75 13.64
N LYS A 199 16.19 -10.19 14.84
CA LYS A 199 16.69 -10.93 16.01
C LYS A 199 15.73 -12.03 16.47
N ARG A 200 14.43 -11.83 16.29
CA ARG A 200 13.40 -12.83 16.64
C ARG A 200 13.00 -13.74 15.49
N CYS A 201 13.68 -13.68 14.37
CA CYS A 201 13.40 -14.49 13.19
C CYS A 201 11.94 -14.34 12.69
N ILE A 202 11.37 -13.13 12.83
CA ILE A 202 10.05 -12.81 12.27
C ILE A 202 10.24 -12.42 10.80
N PHE A 203 9.44 -12.98 9.91
CA PHE A 203 9.45 -12.61 8.50
C PHE A 203 9.14 -11.12 8.36
N HIS A 204 9.92 -10.42 7.58
CA HIS A 204 9.67 -9.02 7.30
C HIS A 204 10.26 -8.58 5.96
N CYS A 205 9.62 -7.60 5.33
CA CYS A 205 10.12 -7.01 4.10
C CYS A 205 9.67 -5.54 3.97
N SER A 206 10.37 -4.78 3.13
CA SER A 206 9.90 -3.48 2.72
C SER A 206 8.81 -3.62 1.66
N ILE A 207 7.68 -2.97 1.86
CA ILE A 207 6.61 -2.92 0.87
C ILE A 207 7.04 -2.16 -0.40
N ASP A 208 8.03 -1.27 -0.28
CA ASP A 208 8.60 -0.52 -1.39
C ASP A 208 9.27 -1.42 -2.43
N ASP A 209 9.77 -2.58 -2.01
CA ASP A 209 10.46 -3.53 -2.89
C ASP A 209 9.51 -4.20 -3.89
N PHE A 210 8.21 -4.18 -3.61
CA PHE A 210 7.16 -4.73 -4.47
C PHE A 210 6.46 -3.70 -5.34
N TYR A 211 6.75 -2.43 -5.15
CA TYR A 211 6.15 -1.38 -5.92
C TYR A 211 6.73 -1.35 -7.33
N THR A 212 6.03 -1.96 -8.26
CA THR A 212 6.47 -2.17 -9.65
C THR A 212 5.88 -1.15 -10.64
N GLY A 213 5.11 -0.17 -10.17
CA GLY A 213 4.26 0.65 -11.02
C GLY A 213 2.97 -0.07 -11.47
N ASN A 214 2.75 -1.30 -11.02
CA ASN A 214 1.56 -2.10 -11.39
C ASN A 214 0.25 -1.57 -10.80
N ALA A 215 0.30 -0.56 -9.92
CA ALA A 215 -0.87 0.05 -9.32
C ALA A 215 -1.52 1.13 -10.22
N SER A 216 -1.08 1.26 -11.47
CA SER A 216 -1.56 2.31 -12.38
C SER A 216 -3.07 2.25 -12.63
N ASP A 217 -3.64 1.06 -12.70
CA ASP A 217 -5.08 0.84 -12.86
C ASP A 217 -5.89 1.29 -11.64
N LEU A 218 -5.46 0.92 -10.43
CA LEU A 218 -6.06 1.38 -9.18
C LEU A 218 -5.90 2.91 -9.03
N LYS A 219 -4.70 3.43 -9.20
CA LYS A 219 -4.43 4.88 -9.13
C LYS A 219 -5.32 5.65 -10.09
N LYS A 220 -5.40 5.21 -11.35
CA LYS A 220 -6.27 5.82 -12.37
C LYS A 220 -7.73 5.83 -11.90
N LYS A 221 -8.22 4.72 -11.39
CA LYS A 221 -9.62 4.61 -10.95
C LYS A 221 -9.93 5.52 -9.77
N VAL A 222 -9.05 5.54 -8.78
CA VAL A 222 -9.17 6.41 -7.60
C VAL A 222 -9.16 7.88 -8.01
N MET A 223 -8.20 8.30 -8.84
CA MET A 223 -8.09 9.69 -9.29
C MET A 223 -9.28 10.14 -10.14
N ILE A 224 -9.73 9.28 -11.07
CA ILE A 224 -10.91 9.59 -11.89
C ILE A 224 -12.18 9.67 -11.03
N ASN A 225 -12.32 8.78 -10.05
CA ASN A 225 -13.45 8.85 -9.13
C ASN A 225 -13.42 10.15 -8.31
N GLU A 226 -12.28 10.51 -7.76
CA GLU A 226 -12.15 11.75 -7.00
C GLU A 226 -12.36 13.00 -7.88
N LEU A 227 -11.90 12.95 -9.12
CA LEU A 227 -12.24 13.99 -10.09
C LEU A 227 -13.75 14.12 -10.30
N LYS A 228 -14.47 12.99 -10.44
CA LYS A 228 -15.94 12.99 -10.56
C LYS A 228 -16.62 13.57 -9.32
N ASN A 229 -16.16 13.23 -8.13
CA ASN A 229 -16.69 13.77 -6.88
C ASN A 229 -16.50 15.27 -6.79
N LEU A 230 -15.30 15.77 -7.11
CA LEU A 230 -14.98 17.18 -7.07
C LEU A 230 -15.68 18.00 -8.17
N THR A 231 -16.03 17.36 -9.30
CA THR A 231 -16.73 18.07 -10.39
C THR A 231 -18.13 18.46 -10.04
N ASN A 232 -18.76 17.82 -9.06
CA ASN A 232 -20.07 18.21 -8.56
C ASN A 232 -20.05 19.59 -7.85
N ASP A 233 -18.87 20.03 -7.41
CA ASP A 233 -18.68 21.30 -6.69
C ASP A 233 -17.97 22.38 -7.53
N ILE A 234 -17.99 22.24 -8.85
CA ILE A 234 -17.11 23.03 -9.76
C ILE A 234 -17.43 24.50 -9.84
N VAL A 235 -18.62 24.93 -9.48
CA VAL A 235 -19.00 26.36 -9.67
C VAL A 235 -18.05 27.26 -8.86
N GLY A 236 -17.16 27.95 -9.59
CA GLY A 236 -16.19 28.88 -9.02
C GLY A 236 -14.82 28.32 -8.63
N LYS A 237 -14.55 27.03 -8.84
CA LYS A 237 -13.23 26.44 -8.51
C LYS A 237 -12.21 26.59 -9.64
N ASN A 238 -10.98 26.91 -9.26
CA ASN A 238 -9.85 26.91 -10.19
C ASN A 238 -9.42 25.46 -10.49
N GLY A 239 -9.27 25.11 -11.79
CA GLY A 239 -8.92 23.75 -12.21
C GLY A 239 -7.55 23.27 -11.70
N TRP A 240 -6.60 24.17 -11.51
CA TRP A 240 -5.30 23.82 -10.92
C TRP A 240 -5.44 23.53 -9.43
N GLU A 241 -6.25 24.28 -8.71
CA GLU A 241 -6.57 24.01 -7.31
C GLU A 241 -7.27 22.65 -7.17
N MET A 242 -8.21 22.35 -8.06
CA MET A 242 -8.86 21.04 -8.10
C MET A 242 -7.86 19.91 -8.33
N THR A 243 -6.87 20.11 -9.22
CA THR A 243 -5.80 19.13 -9.43
C THR A 243 -5.04 18.86 -8.14
N ARG A 244 -4.62 19.91 -7.41
CA ARG A 244 -3.92 19.73 -6.12
C ARG A 244 -4.77 18.98 -5.13
N GLN A 245 -6.05 19.31 -4.99
CA GLN A 245 -6.97 18.61 -4.08
C GLN A 245 -7.14 17.14 -4.41
N ILE A 246 -7.15 16.77 -5.70
CA ILE A 246 -7.18 15.36 -6.13
C ILE A 246 -5.97 14.60 -5.57
N TYR A 247 -4.77 15.14 -5.75
CA TYR A 247 -3.55 14.51 -5.25
C TYR A 247 -3.52 14.44 -3.72
N GLU A 248 -3.94 15.49 -3.05
CA GLU A 248 -4.04 15.52 -1.58
C GLU A 248 -4.99 14.44 -1.03
N ARG A 249 -6.17 14.29 -1.63
CA ARG A 249 -7.17 13.32 -1.18
C ARG A 249 -6.80 11.88 -1.53
N THR A 250 -6.21 11.67 -2.69
CA THR A 250 -5.80 10.32 -3.12
C THR A 250 -4.49 9.87 -2.49
N LYS A 251 -3.72 10.81 -1.87
CA LYS A 251 -2.37 10.56 -1.32
C LYS A 251 -1.38 10.00 -2.35
N ILE A 252 -1.63 10.24 -3.63
CA ILE A 252 -0.72 9.83 -4.71
C ILE A 252 0.46 10.80 -4.75
N THR A 253 1.66 10.29 -4.55
CA THR A 253 2.89 11.08 -4.69
C THR A 253 3.16 11.40 -6.15
N SER A 254 3.44 12.65 -6.47
CA SER A 254 3.68 13.09 -7.83
C SER A 254 4.68 14.24 -7.91
N THR A 255 5.27 14.41 -9.07
CA THR A 255 6.05 15.58 -9.44
C THR A 255 5.13 16.67 -9.99
N GLU A 256 5.58 17.91 -9.99
CA GLU A 256 4.84 19.02 -10.60
C GLU A 256 4.54 18.79 -12.08
N ARG A 257 5.43 18.10 -12.79
CA ARG A 257 5.24 17.73 -14.18
C ARG A 257 4.07 16.75 -14.35
N GLU A 258 3.99 15.74 -13.52
CA GLU A 258 2.89 14.77 -13.55
C GLU A 258 1.55 15.42 -13.19
N MET A 259 1.54 16.32 -12.23
CA MET A 259 0.35 17.12 -11.92
C MET A 259 -0.09 17.98 -13.12
N LYS A 260 0.85 18.57 -13.85
CA LYS A 260 0.57 19.37 -15.04
C LYS A 260 0.04 18.51 -16.20
N ASP A 261 0.59 17.31 -16.36
CA ASP A 261 0.12 16.36 -17.39
C ASP A 261 -1.29 15.87 -17.06
N PHE A 262 -1.59 15.58 -15.81
CA PHE A 262 -2.95 15.25 -15.35
C PHE A 262 -3.93 16.40 -15.60
N TYR A 263 -3.55 17.61 -15.19
CA TYR A 263 -4.36 18.80 -15.46
C TYR A 263 -4.69 18.94 -16.95
N ASN A 264 -3.70 18.86 -17.81
CA ASN A 264 -3.91 19.03 -19.26
C ASN A 264 -4.76 17.91 -19.86
N LYS A 265 -4.58 16.67 -19.43
CA LYS A 265 -5.27 15.50 -19.98
C LYS A 265 -6.70 15.37 -19.50
N TYR A 266 -6.95 15.56 -18.23
CA TYR A 266 -8.24 15.26 -17.60
C TYR A 266 -9.02 16.49 -17.16
N VAL A 267 -8.39 17.41 -16.44
CA VAL A 267 -9.09 18.57 -15.87
C VAL A 267 -9.44 19.59 -16.95
N LYS A 268 -8.48 19.92 -17.80
CA LYS A 268 -8.70 20.88 -18.91
C LYS A 268 -9.65 20.35 -19.99
N SER A 269 -9.80 19.05 -20.09
CA SER A 269 -10.68 18.38 -21.06
C SER A 269 -12.08 18.08 -20.52
N LEU A 270 -12.41 18.50 -19.29
CA LEU A 270 -13.73 18.33 -18.73
C LEU A 270 -14.79 18.96 -19.61
N ARG A 271 -15.88 18.25 -19.82
CA ARG A 271 -17.03 18.71 -20.60
C ARG A 271 -18.30 18.62 -19.77
N LEU A 272 -19.06 19.70 -19.77
CA LEU A 272 -20.40 19.69 -19.22
C LEU A 272 -21.35 19.15 -20.29
N LYS A 273 -22.16 18.18 -19.91
CA LYS A 273 -23.27 17.68 -20.72
C LYS A 273 -24.56 17.81 -19.93
N ILE A 274 -25.67 17.85 -20.65
CA ILE A 274 -26.99 17.69 -20.07
C ILE A 274 -27.48 16.31 -20.51
N ASN A 275 -27.84 15.47 -19.55
CA ASN A 275 -28.39 14.14 -19.82
C ASN A 275 -29.85 14.20 -20.31
N GLU A 276 -30.42 13.04 -20.61
CA GLU A 276 -31.82 12.93 -21.09
C GLU A 276 -32.85 13.43 -20.09
N ASP A 277 -32.52 13.41 -18.80
CA ASP A 277 -33.36 13.90 -17.71
C ASP A 277 -33.19 15.41 -17.45
N GLY A 278 -32.36 16.11 -18.24
CA GLY A 278 -32.10 17.54 -18.09
C GLY A 278 -31.12 17.90 -16.97
N VAL A 279 -30.41 16.92 -16.42
CA VAL A 279 -29.42 17.12 -15.35
C VAL A 279 -28.05 17.39 -15.96
N PHE A 280 -27.31 18.33 -15.37
CA PHE A 280 -25.93 18.62 -15.75
C PHE A 280 -25.02 17.49 -15.32
N GLU A 281 -24.32 16.94 -16.28
CA GLU A 281 -23.29 15.93 -16.08
C GLU A 281 -21.93 16.46 -16.53
N ILE A 282 -20.89 16.18 -15.75
CA ILE A 282 -19.52 16.46 -16.14
C ILE A 282 -18.91 15.17 -16.68
N VAL A 283 -18.49 15.23 -17.93
CA VAL A 283 -17.85 14.09 -18.57
C VAL A 283 -16.35 14.18 -18.42
N VAL A 284 -15.78 13.15 -17.83
CA VAL A 284 -14.33 12.93 -17.72
C VAL A 284 -13.93 11.95 -18.82
N ASN A 285 -12.97 12.33 -19.65
CA ASN A 285 -12.41 11.41 -20.64
C ASN A 285 -11.52 10.38 -19.93
N GLU A 286 -11.89 9.13 -19.97
CA GLU A 286 -11.18 8.00 -19.31
C GLU A 286 -10.21 7.26 -20.26
N TYR A 287 -9.86 7.84 -21.43
CA TYR A 287 -8.98 7.21 -22.43
C TYR A 287 -7.50 7.35 -22.12
#